data_59ca542a04258554adff6755f5d00aa9
#
_entry.id   59ca542a04258554adff6755f5d00aa9
#
_cell.length_a   1.000
_cell.length_b   1.000
_cell.length_c   1.000
_cell.angle_alpha   90.00
_cell.angle_beta   90.00
_cell.angle_gamma   90.00
#
_symmetry.space_group_name_H-M   'P 1'
#
loop_
_entity.id
_entity.type
_entity.pdbx_description
1 polymer ?
#
loop_
_entity_poly.entity_id
_entity_poly.type
_entity_poly.pdbx_seq_one_letter_code
_entity_poly.pdbx_strand_id
1 'polypeptide(L)'
;MITETFDNKSEAIINLIKKPDAVKVDVCIVTFSHEIEKYVADNYASEEIADLWSASGKTTIYLIESDNKRIAFFRTFVGAPITTALIEDSTVELDCDKYVLFGGAGCLNKEIAHGRVMVPTAAYRDEGTSYHYAPASDYIDIPNSKIVEKFMSENKIPYVLGQTWTTDSFYRETRNNFEKRRADGCISVEMESAGVQAMCTFRNLDLYVFFTSGDLLDAPEWDSRFEADGDKGQHDVRHFRMALELAKYVAEAQ
;
A
#
# COMPACT_ATOMS: atom_id res chain seq x y z
N MET A 1 -26.85 -1.93 -5.82
CA MET A 1 -25.98 -1.13 -4.88
C MET A 1 -24.53 -1.44 -5.18
N ILE A 2 -23.55 -0.66 -4.70
CA ILE A 2 -22.12 -0.95 -4.94
C ILE A 2 -21.75 -2.38 -4.51
N THR A 3 -22.38 -2.90 -3.49
CA THR A 3 -22.20 -4.27 -2.98
C THR A 3 -22.65 -5.39 -3.95
N GLU A 4 -23.25 -5.05 -5.08
CA GLU A 4 -23.73 -5.98 -6.12
C GLU A 4 -22.89 -5.89 -7.41
N THR A 5 -21.79 -5.11 -7.39
CA THR A 5 -21.00 -4.80 -8.59
C THR A 5 -20.04 -5.92 -8.98
N PHE A 6 -19.66 -6.79 -8.03
CA PHE A 6 -18.71 -7.87 -8.30
C PHE A 6 -19.24 -8.85 -9.36
N ASP A 7 -18.48 -8.98 -10.45
CA ASP A 7 -18.76 -9.93 -11.53
C ASP A 7 -17.46 -10.64 -11.95
N ASN A 8 -17.37 -11.91 -11.63
CA ASN A 8 -16.25 -12.77 -12.04
C ASN A 8 -16.62 -13.74 -13.18
N LYS A 9 -17.76 -13.52 -13.86
CA LYS A 9 -18.30 -14.42 -14.90
C LYS A 9 -18.19 -13.86 -16.29
N SER A 10 -18.28 -12.53 -16.43
CA SER A 10 -18.14 -11.87 -17.72
C SER A 10 -16.74 -11.29 -17.90
N GLU A 11 -16.30 -11.18 -19.15
CA GLU A 11 -15.03 -10.56 -19.50
C GLU A 11 -15.11 -9.03 -19.30
N ALA A 12 -14.00 -8.45 -18.85
CA ALA A 12 -13.87 -6.99 -18.84
C ALA A 12 -13.83 -6.45 -20.28
N ILE A 13 -14.41 -5.28 -20.50
CA ILE A 13 -14.36 -4.61 -21.82
C ILE A 13 -12.93 -4.14 -22.14
N ILE A 14 -12.22 -3.68 -21.12
CA ILE A 14 -10.80 -3.28 -21.21
C ILE A 14 -9.98 -4.37 -20.55
N ASN A 15 -9.10 -5.01 -21.31
CA ASN A 15 -8.26 -6.11 -20.85
C ASN A 15 -6.80 -5.67 -20.77
N LEU A 16 -6.12 -6.07 -19.69
CA LEU A 16 -4.69 -5.90 -19.54
C LEU A 16 -3.98 -6.97 -20.37
N ILE A 17 -3.15 -6.53 -21.31
CA ILE A 17 -2.35 -7.42 -22.16
C ILE A 17 -0.88 -7.18 -21.85
N LYS A 18 -0.24 -8.13 -21.19
CA LYS A 18 1.19 -8.06 -20.86
C LYS A 18 2.01 -7.90 -22.13
N LYS A 19 2.95 -6.97 -22.13
CA LYS A 19 3.88 -6.76 -23.24
C LYS A 19 4.79 -7.98 -23.41
N PRO A 20 5.15 -8.37 -24.67
CA PRO A 20 6.09 -9.48 -24.89
C PRO A 20 7.48 -9.23 -24.32
N ASP A 21 7.86 -7.98 -24.18
CA ASP A 21 9.13 -7.48 -23.64
C ASP A 21 8.98 -6.89 -22.23
N ALA A 22 7.93 -7.27 -21.48
CA ALA A 22 7.72 -6.86 -20.11
C ALA A 22 8.98 -7.12 -19.26
N VAL A 23 9.38 -6.12 -18.50
CA VAL A 23 10.64 -6.16 -17.74
C VAL A 23 10.47 -7.11 -16.55
N LYS A 24 11.31 -8.14 -16.50
CA LYS A 24 11.32 -9.08 -15.38
C LYS A 24 11.94 -8.43 -14.15
N VAL A 25 11.18 -8.40 -13.05
CA VAL A 25 11.63 -7.95 -11.73
C VAL A 25 11.14 -8.91 -10.65
N ASP A 26 11.85 -8.95 -9.53
CA ASP A 26 11.52 -9.87 -8.42
C ASP A 26 10.36 -9.34 -7.56
N VAL A 27 10.28 -8.01 -7.39
CA VAL A 27 9.27 -7.32 -6.57
C VAL A 27 9.07 -5.91 -7.10
N CYS A 28 7.87 -5.36 -6.96
CA CYS A 28 7.58 -3.95 -7.21
C CYS A 28 7.22 -3.24 -5.90
N ILE A 29 7.91 -2.15 -5.58
CA ILE A 29 7.62 -1.27 -4.44
C ILE A 29 6.76 -0.10 -4.90
N VAL A 30 5.69 0.17 -4.15
CA VAL A 30 4.74 1.25 -4.44
C VAL A 30 4.60 2.16 -3.21
N THR A 31 4.67 3.47 -3.43
CA THR A 31 4.52 4.48 -2.37
C THR A 31 3.71 5.67 -2.85
N PHE A 32 3.36 6.58 -1.94
CA PHE A 32 2.57 7.80 -2.21
C PHE A 32 3.43 9.08 -2.17
N SER A 33 4.63 9.01 -1.58
CA SER A 33 5.46 10.17 -1.29
C SER A 33 6.29 10.62 -2.49
N HIS A 34 6.11 11.87 -2.90
CA HIS A 34 6.96 12.51 -3.91
C HIS A 34 8.42 12.65 -3.43
N GLU A 35 8.63 12.91 -2.15
CA GLU A 35 9.97 13.01 -1.57
C GLU A 35 10.72 11.68 -1.64
N ILE A 36 10.01 10.56 -1.39
CA ILE A 36 10.59 9.22 -1.56
C ILE A 36 10.90 8.94 -3.04
N GLU A 37 9.99 9.29 -3.96
CA GLU A 37 10.22 9.12 -5.40
C GLU A 37 11.51 9.83 -5.84
N LYS A 38 11.64 11.11 -5.46
CA LYS A 38 12.84 11.90 -5.75
C LYS A 38 14.09 11.28 -5.12
N TYR A 39 14.01 10.89 -3.85
CA TYR A 39 15.13 10.27 -3.16
C TYR A 39 15.58 8.97 -3.84
N VAL A 40 14.63 8.14 -4.29
CA VAL A 40 14.93 6.89 -5.02
C VAL A 40 15.56 7.19 -6.36
N ALA A 41 15.00 8.12 -7.14
CA ALA A 41 15.55 8.52 -8.43
C ALA A 41 17.00 9.03 -8.32
N ASP A 42 17.29 9.82 -7.28
CA ASP A 42 18.60 10.44 -7.08
C ASP A 42 19.67 9.46 -6.50
N ASN A 43 19.25 8.41 -5.76
CA ASN A 43 20.19 7.61 -4.96
C ASN A 43 20.18 6.10 -5.22
N TYR A 44 19.09 5.54 -5.76
CA TYR A 44 18.91 4.09 -5.90
C TYR A 44 18.58 3.63 -7.32
N ALA A 45 17.88 4.47 -8.09
CA ALA A 45 17.46 4.10 -9.43
C ALA A 45 18.69 3.89 -10.34
N SER A 46 18.75 2.72 -11.00
CA SER A 46 19.72 2.42 -12.02
C SER A 46 19.21 2.79 -13.41
N GLU A 47 17.90 2.74 -13.62
CA GLU A 47 17.24 2.91 -14.91
C GLU A 47 15.77 3.33 -14.75
N GLU A 48 15.24 4.14 -15.68
CA GLU A 48 13.82 4.32 -15.92
C GLU A 48 13.36 3.24 -16.91
N ILE A 49 12.51 2.30 -16.47
CA ILE A 49 12.17 1.11 -17.28
C ILE A 49 10.83 1.17 -17.96
N ALA A 50 9.90 1.98 -17.47
CA ALA A 50 8.60 2.20 -18.10
C ALA A 50 7.93 3.49 -17.58
N ASP A 51 6.90 3.92 -18.30
CA ASP A 51 6.02 5.03 -17.90
C ASP A 51 4.56 4.56 -17.89
N LEU A 52 3.87 4.81 -16.79
CA LEU A 52 2.43 4.63 -16.66
C LEU A 52 1.73 5.97 -16.92
N TRP A 53 0.72 5.97 -17.75
CA TRP A 53 0.01 7.18 -18.15
C TRP A 53 -1.42 7.19 -17.65
N SER A 54 -1.82 8.26 -17.00
CA SER A 54 -3.19 8.51 -16.57
C SER A 54 -3.61 9.95 -16.90
N ALA A 55 -4.89 10.26 -16.69
CA ALA A 55 -5.36 11.65 -16.80
C ALA A 55 -4.67 12.59 -15.78
N SER A 56 -4.14 12.04 -14.69
CA SER A 56 -3.39 12.79 -13.66
C SER A 56 -1.92 13.02 -14.03
N GLY A 57 -1.45 12.49 -15.16
CA GLY A 57 -0.09 12.63 -15.65
C GLY A 57 0.66 11.30 -15.75
N LYS A 58 1.97 11.44 -15.86
CA LYS A 58 2.92 10.34 -16.00
C LYS A 58 3.42 9.89 -14.62
N THR A 59 3.53 8.58 -14.45
CA THR A 59 4.27 7.93 -13.35
C THR A 59 5.39 7.10 -13.95
N THR A 60 6.63 7.37 -13.57
CA THR A 60 7.79 6.61 -14.05
C THR A 60 8.03 5.40 -13.15
N ILE A 61 8.31 4.25 -13.76
CA ILE A 61 8.79 3.05 -13.07
C ILE A 61 10.31 3.03 -13.13
N TYR A 62 10.94 3.00 -11.96
CA TYR A 62 12.38 2.91 -11.80
C TYR A 62 12.82 1.48 -11.52
N LEU A 63 13.97 1.08 -12.02
CA LEU A 63 14.65 -0.15 -11.63
C LEU A 63 15.67 0.16 -10.52
N ILE A 64 15.66 -0.65 -9.48
CA ILE A 64 16.64 -0.67 -8.41
C ILE A 64 17.32 -2.04 -8.44
N GLU A 65 18.64 -2.07 -8.54
CA GLU A 65 19.43 -3.28 -8.40
C GLU A 65 20.09 -3.31 -7.02
N SER A 66 19.72 -4.27 -6.18
CA SER A 66 20.23 -4.41 -4.82
C SER A 66 20.36 -5.88 -4.44
N ASP A 67 21.54 -6.29 -3.97
CA ASP A 67 21.83 -7.65 -3.49
C ASP A 67 21.40 -8.76 -4.49
N ASN A 68 21.72 -8.56 -5.78
CA ASN A 68 21.33 -9.43 -6.90
C ASN A 68 19.81 -9.56 -7.12
N LYS A 69 19.01 -8.63 -6.58
CA LYS A 69 17.57 -8.52 -6.85
C LYS A 69 17.30 -7.36 -7.77
N ARG A 70 16.32 -7.55 -8.64
CA ARG A 70 15.79 -6.52 -9.54
C ARG A 70 14.45 -6.07 -8.96
N ILE A 71 14.40 -4.83 -8.46
CA ILE A 71 13.23 -4.30 -7.75
C ILE A 71 12.70 -3.11 -8.55
N ALA A 72 11.46 -3.20 -9.00
CA ALA A 72 10.77 -2.05 -9.58
C ALA A 72 10.28 -1.12 -8.46
N PHE A 73 10.22 0.16 -8.75
CA PHE A 73 9.70 1.17 -7.84
C PHE A 73 8.90 2.21 -8.61
N PHE A 74 7.72 2.57 -8.12
CA PHE A 74 7.01 3.75 -8.60
C PHE A 74 6.18 4.41 -7.50
N ARG A 75 5.85 5.69 -7.72
CA ARG A 75 4.94 6.43 -6.88
C ARG A 75 3.53 6.39 -7.47
N THR A 76 2.54 6.06 -6.65
CA THR A 76 1.12 6.20 -6.96
C THR A 76 0.56 7.50 -6.38
N PHE A 77 -0.72 7.74 -6.61
CA PHE A 77 -1.49 8.81 -5.99
C PHE A 77 -2.38 8.24 -4.88
N VAL A 78 -2.81 9.11 -3.95
CA VAL A 78 -3.69 8.72 -2.84
C VAL A 78 -5.07 8.30 -3.36
N GLY A 79 -5.58 7.19 -2.85
CA GLY A 79 -6.91 6.65 -3.11
C GLY A 79 -6.90 5.30 -3.82
N ALA A 80 -7.77 4.40 -3.37
CA ALA A 80 -7.87 3.04 -3.87
C ALA A 80 -8.06 2.96 -5.40
N PRO A 81 -8.91 3.77 -6.06
CA PRO A 81 -9.12 3.65 -7.50
C PRO A 81 -7.85 3.86 -8.32
N ILE A 82 -7.08 4.90 -8.02
CA ILE A 82 -5.88 5.23 -8.81
C ILE A 82 -4.72 4.30 -8.49
N THR A 83 -4.53 3.94 -7.21
CA THR A 83 -3.49 2.99 -6.81
C THR A 83 -3.72 1.62 -7.45
N THR A 84 -4.96 1.15 -7.43
CA THR A 84 -5.36 -0.11 -8.09
C THR A 84 -5.08 -0.07 -9.59
N ALA A 85 -5.51 1.00 -10.29
CA ALA A 85 -5.30 1.15 -11.72
C ALA A 85 -3.81 1.17 -12.09
N LEU A 86 -2.97 1.93 -11.36
CA LEU A 86 -1.53 2.00 -11.65
C LEU A 86 -0.80 0.67 -11.35
N ILE A 87 -1.22 -0.09 -10.34
CA ILE A 87 -0.68 -1.44 -10.12
C ILE A 87 -1.11 -2.36 -11.27
N GLU A 88 -2.37 -2.33 -11.71
CA GLU A 88 -2.84 -3.10 -12.86
C GLU A 88 -2.07 -2.71 -14.14
N ASP A 89 -1.93 -1.43 -14.43
CA ASP A 89 -1.15 -0.95 -15.58
C ASP A 89 0.32 -1.40 -15.51
N SER A 90 0.91 -1.43 -14.31
CA SER A 90 2.27 -1.91 -14.12
C SER A 90 2.45 -3.39 -14.48
N THR A 91 1.40 -4.22 -14.38
CA THR A 91 1.47 -5.64 -14.80
C THR A 91 1.57 -5.81 -16.32
N VAL A 92 1.26 -4.77 -17.10
CA VAL A 92 1.48 -4.74 -18.55
C VAL A 92 2.96 -4.54 -18.87
N GLU A 93 3.64 -3.70 -18.09
CA GLU A 93 5.03 -3.31 -18.28
C GLU A 93 6.03 -4.24 -17.60
N LEU A 94 5.60 -4.89 -16.50
CA LEU A 94 6.45 -5.71 -15.65
C LEU A 94 6.04 -7.18 -15.68
N ASP A 95 7.02 -8.07 -15.66
CA ASP A 95 6.85 -9.48 -15.30
C ASP A 95 7.13 -9.64 -13.81
N CYS A 96 6.09 -9.35 -12.99
CA CYS A 96 6.14 -9.29 -11.53
C CYS A 96 4.78 -9.71 -10.95
N ASP A 97 4.81 -10.49 -9.87
CA ASP A 97 3.62 -10.91 -9.12
C ASP A 97 3.63 -10.46 -7.66
N LYS A 98 4.71 -9.84 -7.18
CA LYS A 98 4.90 -9.42 -5.78
C LYS A 98 4.96 -7.90 -5.65
N TYR A 99 4.11 -7.33 -4.80
CA TYR A 99 4.02 -5.89 -4.58
C TYR A 99 4.19 -5.55 -3.10
N VAL A 100 5.07 -4.61 -2.79
CA VAL A 100 5.22 -4.00 -1.46
C VAL A 100 4.59 -2.62 -1.50
N LEU A 101 3.52 -2.40 -0.75
CA LEU A 101 2.85 -1.12 -0.60
C LEU A 101 3.12 -0.54 0.78
N PHE A 102 3.57 0.71 0.85
CA PHE A 102 3.82 1.38 2.11
C PHE A 102 3.51 2.87 2.06
N GLY A 103 3.14 3.43 3.21
CA GLY A 103 2.81 4.84 3.37
C GLY A 103 2.58 5.23 4.82
N GLY A 104 2.08 6.44 5.04
CA GLY A 104 1.55 6.89 6.31
C GLY A 104 0.09 6.54 6.45
N ALA A 105 -0.37 6.29 7.68
CA ALA A 105 -1.79 6.11 8.00
C ALA A 105 -2.15 6.83 9.29
N GLY A 106 -3.38 7.27 9.41
CA GLY A 106 -3.91 7.86 10.64
C GLY A 106 -3.98 6.81 11.75
N CYS A 107 -3.51 7.18 12.94
CA CYS A 107 -3.45 6.30 14.10
C CYS A 107 -4.76 6.35 14.89
N LEU A 108 -5.45 5.22 15.01
CA LEU A 108 -6.70 5.09 15.77
C LEU A 108 -6.49 4.69 17.23
N ASN A 109 -5.30 4.23 17.61
CA ASN A 109 -4.97 3.87 18.98
C ASN A 109 -3.55 4.32 19.32
N LYS A 110 -3.47 5.48 19.97
CA LYS A 110 -2.21 6.13 20.33
C LYS A 110 -1.29 5.23 21.16
N GLU A 111 -1.83 4.47 22.11
CA GLU A 111 -1.03 3.71 23.08
C GLU A 111 -0.34 2.51 22.43
N ILE A 112 -0.98 1.88 21.45
CA ILE A 112 -0.48 0.64 20.84
C ILE A 112 0.15 0.84 19.47
N ALA A 113 -0.29 1.84 18.68
CA ALA A 113 0.15 1.99 17.29
C ALA A 113 1.12 3.16 17.08
N HIS A 114 1.02 4.22 17.91
CA HIS A 114 1.86 5.40 17.72
C HIS A 114 3.36 5.09 17.84
N GLY A 115 4.15 5.55 16.88
CA GLY A 115 5.61 5.34 16.83
C GLY A 115 6.03 3.91 16.46
N ARG A 116 5.08 3.06 16.03
CA ARG A 116 5.33 1.70 15.55
C ARG A 116 4.92 1.56 14.09
N VAL A 117 5.47 0.54 13.45
CA VAL A 117 4.97 0.09 12.15
C VAL A 117 3.63 -0.62 12.37
N MET A 118 2.63 -0.24 11.59
CA MET A 118 1.30 -0.86 11.61
C MET A 118 1.21 -1.86 10.46
N VAL A 119 0.98 -3.12 10.78
CA VAL A 119 0.85 -4.20 9.81
C VAL A 119 -0.61 -4.64 9.78
N PRO A 120 -1.37 -4.29 8.74
CA PRO A 120 -2.79 -4.60 8.66
C PRO A 120 -3.01 -6.09 8.38
N THR A 121 -3.87 -6.72 9.18
CA THR A 121 -4.28 -8.12 9.02
C THR A 121 -5.54 -8.28 8.20
N ALA A 122 -6.38 -7.26 8.18
CA ALA A 122 -7.58 -7.11 7.36
C ALA A 122 -7.90 -5.63 7.17
N ALA A 123 -8.65 -5.27 6.14
CA ALA A 123 -9.07 -3.92 5.84
C ALA A 123 -10.60 -3.79 5.84
N TYR A 124 -11.14 -2.84 6.62
CA TYR A 124 -12.55 -2.46 6.56
C TYR A 124 -12.83 -1.69 5.28
N ARG A 125 -13.87 -2.08 4.56
CA ARG A 125 -14.18 -1.63 3.20
C ARG A 125 -15.14 -0.45 3.21
N ASP A 126 -14.65 0.75 3.57
CA ASP A 126 -15.42 2.01 3.50
C ASP A 126 -15.02 2.82 2.26
N GLU A 127 -14.92 2.12 1.13
CA GLU A 127 -14.52 2.61 -0.18
C GLU A 127 -15.26 1.86 -1.29
N GLY A 128 -15.14 2.28 -2.54
CA GLY A 128 -15.89 1.71 -3.66
C GLY A 128 -15.14 0.64 -4.46
N THR A 129 -13.83 0.72 -4.55
CA THR A 129 -13.00 -0.05 -5.49
C THR A 129 -13.04 -1.55 -5.23
N SER A 130 -12.92 -1.97 -3.97
CA SER A 130 -12.83 -3.38 -3.60
C SER A 130 -14.07 -4.19 -4.01
N TYR A 131 -15.24 -3.54 -4.11
CA TYR A 131 -16.50 -4.19 -4.51
C TYR A 131 -16.56 -4.56 -5.99
N HIS A 132 -15.61 -4.10 -6.82
CA HIS A 132 -15.45 -4.54 -8.20
C HIS A 132 -14.61 -5.81 -8.32
N TYR A 133 -13.78 -6.12 -7.32
CA TYR A 133 -12.82 -7.22 -7.34
C TYR A 133 -13.13 -8.36 -6.35
N ALA A 134 -14.01 -8.14 -5.38
CA ALA A 134 -14.38 -9.14 -4.40
C ALA A 134 -15.87 -9.07 -4.02
N PRO A 135 -16.49 -10.22 -3.65
CA PRO A 135 -17.85 -10.23 -3.11
C PRO A 135 -18.01 -9.28 -1.92
N ALA A 136 -19.22 -8.81 -1.68
CA ALA A 136 -19.51 -7.89 -0.59
C ALA A 136 -19.23 -8.54 0.79
N SER A 137 -18.50 -7.83 1.61
CA SER A 137 -18.21 -8.13 3.01
C SER A 137 -17.78 -6.84 3.69
N ASP A 138 -17.80 -6.78 5.02
CA ASP A 138 -17.33 -5.61 5.76
C ASP A 138 -15.80 -5.49 5.74
N TYR A 139 -15.13 -6.63 5.70
CA TYR A 139 -13.66 -6.71 5.70
C TYR A 139 -13.14 -7.56 4.55
N ILE A 140 -11.90 -7.28 4.15
CA ILE A 140 -11.09 -8.14 3.31
C ILE A 140 -9.81 -8.51 4.07
N ASP A 141 -9.47 -9.80 4.09
CA ASP A 141 -8.25 -10.30 4.74
C ASP A 141 -7.00 -9.89 3.96
N ILE A 142 -5.90 -9.65 4.68
CA ILE A 142 -4.57 -9.38 4.12
C ILE A 142 -3.65 -10.56 4.49
N PRO A 143 -3.62 -11.63 3.66
CA PRO A 143 -2.99 -12.90 4.02
C PRO A 143 -1.49 -12.79 4.28
N ASN A 144 -0.78 -11.96 3.51
CA ASN A 144 0.67 -11.80 3.61
C ASN A 144 1.12 -10.95 4.82
N SER A 145 0.18 -10.46 5.63
CA SER A 145 0.50 -9.79 6.91
C SER A 145 1.41 -10.62 7.82
N LYS A 146 1.26 -11.96 7.82
CA LYS A 146 2.11 -12.88 8.58
C LYS A 146 3.57 -12.89 8.11
N ILE A 147 3.80 -12.70 6.81
CA ILE A 147 5.14 -12.61 6.23
C ILE A 147 5.78 -11.28 6.62
N VAL A 148 5.00 -10.18 6.53
CA VAL A 148 5.43 -8.86 6.98
C VAL A 148 5.74 -8.86 8.48
N GLU A 149 4.87 -9.45 9.30
CA GLU A 149 5.09 -9.63 10.75
C GLU A 149 6.41 -10.36 11.04
N LYS A 150 6.63 -11.48 10.35
CA LYS A 150 7.86 -12.27 10.51
C LYS A 150 9.10 -11.43 10.19
N PHE A 151 9.08 -10.71 9.06
CA PHE A 151 10.15 -9.78 8.68
C PHE A 151 10.40 -8.72 9.76
N MET A 152 9.35 -8.06 10.26
CA MET A 152 9.47 -7.04 11.31
C MET A 152 10.10 -7.62 12.59
N SER A 153 9.64 -8.81 12.99
CA SER A 153 10.14 -9.51 14.17
C SER A 153 11.62 -9.90 14.06
N GLU A 154 12.02 -10.52 12.95
CA GLU A 154 13.39 -10.95 12.69
C GLU A 154 14.37 -9.77 12.65
N ASN A 155 13.93 -8.63 12.15
CA ASN A 155 14.72 -7.40 12.08
C ASN A 155 14.59 -6.49 13.33
N LYS A 156 13.85 -6.94 14.38
CA LYS A 156 13.63 -6.19 15.64
C LYS A 156 13.02 -4.81 15.41
N ILE A 157 12.19 -4.67 14.38
CA ILE A 157 11.46 -3.43 14.11
C ILE A 157 10.21 -3.41 14.99
N PRO A 158 9.98 -2.35 15.77
CA PRO A 158 8.76 -2.24 16.59
C PRO A 158 7.52 -2.16 15.69
N TYR A 159 6.60 -3.12 15.83
CA TYR A 159 5.38 -3.18 15.05
C TYR A 159 4.16 -3.51 15.90
N VAL A 160 2.99 -3.35 15.32
CA VAL A 160 1.70 -3.78 15.86
C VAL A 160 0.86 -4.38 14.74
N LEU A 161 0.16 -5.48 15.04
CA LEU A 161 -0.83 -6.09 14.18
C LEU A 161 -2.23 -5.58 14.53
N GLY A 162 -3.06 -5.35 13.53
CA GLY A 162 -4.46 -5.00 13.72
C GLY A 162 -5.17 -4.83 12.39
N GLN A 163 -6.45 -4.53 12.44
CA GLN A 163 -7.20 -4.19 11.23
C GLN A 163 -6.92 -2.75 10.84
N THR A 164 -7.09 -2.40 9.56
CA THR A 164 -7.11 -1.02 9.09
C THR A 164 -8.50 -0.63 8.60
N TRP A 165 -8.80 0.65 8.63
CA TRP A 165 -10.00 1.22 8.03
C TRP A 165 -9.63 1.89 6.72
N THR A 166 -10.05 1.33 5.60
CA THR A 166 -9.86 1.97 4.29
C THR A 166 -11.06 2.84 3.98
N THR A 167 -10.84 4.15 3.76
CA THR A 167 -11.90 5.11 3.45
C THR A 167 -11.63 5.92 2.18
N ASP A 168 -12.67 6.24 1.41
CA ASP A 168 -12.59 7.16 0.26
C ASP A 168 -12.64 8.63 0.68
N SER A 169 -12.86 8.94 1.98
CA SER A 169 -13.19 10.31 2.39
C SER A 169 -12.69 10.66 3.79
N PHE A 170 -11.41 10.99 3.91
CA PHE A 170 -10.79 11.29 5.20
C PHE A 170 -11.44 12.47 5.95
N TYR A 171 -12.00 13.49 5.28
CA TYR A 171 -12.78 14.53 5.94
C TYR A 171 -14.14 14.06 6.49
N ARG A 172 -14.50 12.79 6.24
CA ARG A 172 -15.71 12.15 6.77
C ARG A 172 -15.42 11.08 7.82
N GLU A 173 -14.21 10.99 8.31
CA GLU A 173 -13.83 10.22 9.48
C GLU A 173 -14.46 10.82 10.73
N THR A 174 -15.74 10.53 10.91
CA THR A 174 -16.54 11.10 12.01
C THR A 174 -16.21 10.40 13.33
N ARG A 175 -16.43 11.09 14.47
CA ARG A 175 -16.15 10.53 15.79
C ARG A 175 -16.89 9.19 16.02
N ASN A 176 -18.12 9.06 15.59
CA ASN A 176 -18.87 7.81 15.73
C ASN A 176 -18.25 6.66 14.90
N ASN A 177 -17.81 6.93 13.67
CA ASN A 177 -17.13 5.94 12.85
C ASN A 177 -15.77 5.56 13.44
N PHE A 178 -15.02 6.54 13.91
CA PHE A 178 -13.76 6.32 14.62
C PHE A 178 -13.93 5.36 15.82
N GLU A 179 -14.87 5.65 16.73
CA GLU A 179 -15.12 4.80 17.90
C GLU A 179 -15.57 3.39 17.50
N LYS A 180 -16.41 3.28 16.46
CA LYS A 180 -16.83 1.98 15.94
C LYS A 180 -15.67 1.20 15.37
N ARG A 181 -14.86 1.80 14.49
CA ARG A 181 -13.70 1.11 13.89
C ARG A 181 -12.67 0.71 14.93
N ARG A 182 -12.40 1.57 15.90
CA ARG A 182 -11.54 1.26 17.04
C ARG A 182 -12.06 0.09 17.85
N ALA A 183 -13.36 0.06 18.15
CA ALA A 183 -14.00 -1.05 18.86
C ALA A 183 -13.95 -2.37 18.06
N ASP A 184 -14.00 -2.30 16.73
CA ASP A 184 -13.85 -3.44 15.83
C ASP A 184 -12.40 -3.94 15.72
N GLY A 185 -11.41 -3.24 16.32
CA GLY A 185 -9.99 -3.62 16.31
C GLY A 185 -9.15 -2.94 15.24
N CYS A 186 -9.67 -1.90 14.56
CA CYS A 186 -8.85 -1.10 13.66
C CYS A 186 -7.84 -0.27 14.46
N ILE A 187 -6.58 -0.33 14.05
CA ILE A 187 -5.45 0.42 14.62
C ILE A 187 -5.07 1.63 13.79
N SER A 188 -5.47 1.62 12.51
CA SER A 188 -5.14 2.65 11.53
C SER A 188 -6.32 2.97 10.62
N VAL A 189 -6.25 4.12 9.96
CA VAL A 189 -7.09 4.51 8.83
C VAL A 189 -6.21 4.97 7.67
N GLU A 190 -6.56 4.55 6.47
CA GLU A 190 -5.85 4.84 5.21
C GLU A 190 -6.84 4.77 4.04
N MET A 191 -6.40 4.89 2.80
CA MET A 191 -7.31 5.07 1.67
C MET A 191 -7.16 4.00 0.57
N GLU A 192 -6.39 2.91 0.76
CA GLU A 192 -6.01 2.01 -0.34
C GLU A 192 -6.15 0.52 -0.07
N SER A 193 -5.84 0.06 1.14
CA SER A 193 -5.61 -1.37 1.43
C SER A 193 -6.74 -2.29 0.97
N ALA A 194 -8.00 -1.91 1.21
CA ALA A 194 -9.13 -2.78 0.85
C ALA A 194 -9.22 -2.96 -0.68
N GLY A 195 -9.15 -1.87 -1.44
CA GLY A 195 -9.21 -1.90 -2.90
C GLY A 195 -8.02 -2.64 -3.52
N VAL A 196 -6.80 -2.29 -3.08
CA VAL A 196 -5.58 -2.91 -3.60
C VAL A 196 -5.51 -4.40 -3.26
N GLN A 197 -5.84 -4.81 -2.03
CA GLN A 197 -5.85 -6.22 -1.67
C GLN A 197 -6.90 -7.02 -2.45
N ALA A 198 -8.10 -6.45 -2.63
CA ALA A 198 -9.15 -7.11 -3.43
C ALA A 198 -8.69 -7.34 -4.87
N MET A 199 -8.09 -6.31 -5.49
CA MET A 199 -7.55 -6.40 -6.84
C MET A 199 -6.39 -7.39 -6.93
N CYS A 200 -5.42 -7.33 -6.02
CA CYS A 200 -4.29 -8.26 -6.01
C CYS A 200 -4.77 -9.72 -5.91
N THR A 201 -5.73 -10.00 -5.03
CA THR A 201 -6.33 -11.34 -4.93
C THR A 201 -7.01 -11.76 -6.24
N PHE A 202 -7.78 -10.87 -6.86
CA PHE A 202 -8.47 -11.13 -8.13
C PHE A 202 -7.48 -11.39 -9.29
N ARG A 203 -6.34 -10.71 -9.30
CA ARG A 203 -5.28 -10.83 -10.32
C ARG A 203 -4.21 -11.89 -10.01
N ASN A 204 -4.32 -12.61 -8.90
CA ASN A 204 -3.30 -13.55 -8.40
C ASN A 204 -1.93 -12.88 -8.18
N LEU A 205 -1.96 -11.69 -7.57
CA LEU A 205 -0.78 -10.94 -7.16
C LEU A 205 -0.62 -11.02 -5.64
N ASP A 206 0.61 -11.06 -5.17
CA ASP A 206 0.95 -11.01 -3.76
C ASP A 206 1.15 -9.57 -3.30
N LEU A 207 0.36 -9.13 -2.31
CA LEU A 207 0.50 -7.81 -1.68
C LEU A 207 1.12 -7.95 -0.28
N TYR A 208 2.17 -7.18 -0.04
CA TYR A 208 2.83 -7.00 1.26
C TYR A 208 2.68 -5.55 1.67
N VAL A 209 1.93 -5.26 2.73
CA VAL A 209 1.59 -3.89 3.11
C VAL A 209 1.96 -3.58 4.55
N PHE A 210 2.50 -2.39 4.77
CA PHE A 210 2.69 -1.82 6.09
C PHE A 210 2.53 -0.30 6.05
N PHE A 211 2.18 0.27 7.19
CA PHE A 211 2.06 1.72 7.36
C PHE A 211 2.91 2.19 8.53
N THR A 212 3.30 3.46 8.45
CA THR A 212 3.88 4.17 9.59
C THR A 212 2.83 5.09 10.18
N SER A 213 2.91 5.31 11.50
CA SER A 213 1.98 6.22 12.18
C SER A 213 2.20 7.65 11.67
N GLY A 214 1.20 8.15 10.96
CA GLY A 214 1.10 9.54 10.51
C GLY A 214 0.44 10.40 11.60
N ASP A 215 -0.71 10.99 11.26
CA ASP A 215 -1.52 11.79 12.17
C ASP A 215 -2.18 10.96 13.28
N LEU A 216 -2.60 11.63 14.37
CA LEU A 216 -3.30 11.01 15.48
C LEU A 216 -4.77 11.43 15.48
N LEU A 217 -5.64 10.44 15.30
CA LEU A 217 -7.09 10.61 15.48
C LEU A 217 -7.51 10.34 16.94
N ASP A 218 -6.70 9.56 17.68
CA ASP A 218 -6.89 9.26 19.10
C ASP A 218 -6.32 10.39 19.98
N ALA A 219 -6.80 11.61 19.78
CA ALA A 219 -6.47 12.81 20.52
C ALA A 219 -7.74 13.67 20.73
N PRO A 220 -7.77 14.59 21.73
CA PRO A 220 -8.91 15.48 21.93
C PRO A 220 -9.25 16.33 20.70
N GLU A 221 -8.22 16.77 19.98
CA GLU A 221 -8.30 17.41 18.67
C GLU A 221 -7.40 16.65 17.68
N TRP A 222 -7.69 16.79 16.39
CA TRP A 222 -6.86 16.16 15.36
C TRP A 222 -5.42 16.68 15.43
N ASP A 223 -4.47 15.77 15.59
CA ASP A 223 -3.03 16.08 15.62
C ASP A 223 -2.40 15.61 14.31
N SER A 224 -2.15 16.55 13.40
CA SER A 224 -1.59 16.27 12.08
C SER A 224 -0.15 15.75 12.13
N ARG A 225 0.54 15.90 13.26
CA ARG A 225 1.98 15.60 13.42
C ARG A 225 2.89 16.34 12.44
N PHE A 226 2.32 17.27 11.66
CA PHE A 226 3.04 17.99 10.61
C PHE A 226 4.18 18.85 11.14
N GLU A 227 4.04 19.36 12.38
CA GLU A 227 5.03 20.25 13.01
C GLU A 227 6.00 19.49 13.95
N ALA A 228 5.64 18.30 14.40
CA ALA A 228 6.45 17.54 15.36
C ALA A 228 7.69 16.90 14.72
N ASP A 229 7.67 16.61 13.43
CA ASP A 229 8.75 15.97 12.70
C ASP A 229 9.58 17.04 11.93
N GLY A 230 10.46 17.72 12.65
CA GLY A 230 11.41 18.70 12.05
C GLY A 230 12.38 18.09 11.02
N ASP A 231 12.22 16.80 10.67
CA ASP A 231 13.03 16.08 9.69
C ASP A 231 12.23 15.01 8.94
N LYS A 232 11.16 15.45 8.25
CA LYS A 232 10.32 14.58 7.40
C LYS A 232 11.12 13.76 6.40
N GLY A 233 12.13 14.35 5.78
CA GLY A 233 12.94 13.68 4.77
C GLY A 233 13.67 12.46 5.33
N GLN A 234 14.15 12.49 6.58
CA GLN A 234 14.81 11.33 7.19
C GLN A 234 13.82 10.23 7.59
N HIS A 235 12.59 10.58 7.99
CA HIS A 235 11.53 9.61 8.27
C HIS A 235 11.15 8.85 7.00
N ASP A 236 10.85 9.55 5.93
CA ASP A 236 10.48 8.98 4.63
C ASP A 236 11.56 8.04 4.08
N VAL A 237 12.83 8.44 4.16
CA VAL A 237 13.97 7.62 3.76
C VAL A 237 14.09 6.33 4.56
N ARG A 238 13.84 6.37 5.88
CA ARG A 238 13.86 5.15 6.72
C ARG A 238 12.76 4.18 6.33
N HIS A 239 11.56 4.69 6.02
CA HIS A 239 10.44 3.87 5.58
C HIS A 239 10.69 3.22 4.21
N PHE A 240 11.27 3.96 3.28
CA PHE A 240 11.69 3.39 2.00
C PHE A 240 12.75 2.30 2.18
N ARG A 241 13.77 2.52 3.02
CA ARG A 241 14.78 1.49 3.30
C ARG A 241 14.16 0.23 3.90
N MET A 242 13.18 0.38 4.78
CA MET A 242 12.42 -0.76 5.33
C MET A 242 11.65 -1.49 4.22
N ALA A 243 11.00 -0.77 3.30
CA ALA A 243 10.29 -1.35 2.17
C ALA A 243 11.26 -2.08 1.21
N LEU A 244 12.44 -1.53 0.98
CA LEU A 244 13.49 -2.16 0.17
C LEU A 244 13.99 -3.47 0.81
N GLU A 245 14.24 -3.49 2.12
CA GLU A 245 14.64 -4.72 2.81
C GLU A 245 13.51 -5.75 2.83
N LEU A 246 12.24 -5.33 3.02
CA LEU A 246 11.08 -6.22 2.89
C LEU A 246 10.96 -6.78 1.47
N ALA A 247 11.16 -5.96 0.45
CA ALA A 247 11.14 -6.42 -0.94
C ALA A 247 12.20 -7.49 -1.21
N LYS A 248 13.42 -7.30 -0.72
CA LYS A 248 14.48 -8.33 -0.82
C LYS A 248 14.10 -9.62 -0.08
N TYR A 249 13.54 -9.48 1.11
CA TYR A 249 13.08 -10.61 1.94
C TYR A 249 12.01 -11.44 1.23
N VAL A 250 10.97 -10.80 0.65
CA VAL A 250 9.90 -11.53 -0.04
C VAL A 250 10.32 -12.04 -1.42
N ALA A 251 11.34 -11.46 -2.03
CA ALA A 251 11.95 -11.99 -3.25
C ALA A 251 12.65 -13.34 -3.03
N GLU A 252 13.10 -13.63 -1.80
CA GLU A 252 13.74 -14.90 -1.42
C GLU A 252 12.74 -15.96 -0.93
N ALA A 253 11.57 -15.53 -0.47
CA ALA A 253 10.51 -16.43 -0.04
C ALA A 253 9.87 -17.11 -1.27
N GLN A 254 10.03 -18.44 -1.36
CA GLN A 254 9.35 -19.31 -2.34
C GLN A 254 8.00 -19.74 -1.82
#